data_3ca0502a2120dedf446143fa43a6eb9f
#
_entry.id   3ca0502a2120dedf446143fa43a6eb9f
#
_cell.length_a   1.000
_cell.length_b   1.000
_cell.length_c   1.000
_cell.angle_alpha   90.00
_cell.angle_beta   90.00
_cell.angle_gamma   90.00
#
_symmetry.space_group_name_H-M   'P 1'
#
loop_
_entity.id
_entity.type
_entity.pdbx_description
1 polymer ?
#
loop_
_entity_poly.entity_id
_entity_poly.type
_entity_poly.pdbx_seq_one_letter_code
_entity_poly.pdbx_strand_id
1 'polypeptide(L)'
;MDRMIDAGGYGICLFSANTLQEFLKREKIRKKKVLSLLQKNDSLYLLTQKEGVLVPLPQIDDENYAIKLAGQDEPFDDKWERKINYEGFNLEIKDGLWITDIDQLEPFEQLEYHAEKAEFYTTPPFGLEHYRSPQERWYKTLNEHIVYTAIKYDVPAGKYLLSIQGYVRKKSLENPTPNCGFFFSLTAVDTFEGFKNPREADDYDFNITSMK
;
A
#
# COMPACT_ATOMS: atom_id res chain seq x y z
N MET A 1 5.21 16.11 9.30
CA MET A 1 4.78 16.03 7.89
C MET A 1 4.01 14.74 7.78
N ASP A 2 2.80 14.75 7.20
CA ASP A 2 2.05 13.50 7.03
C ASP A 2 2.85 12.55 6.13
N ARG A 3 2.90 11.25 6.48
CA ARG A 3 3.43 10.23 5.59
C ARG A 3 2.53 10.16 4.37
N MET A 4 3.08 10.07 3.17
CA MET A 4 2.30 10.04 1.94
C MET A 4 2.88 9.01 0.97
N ILE A 5 2.03 8.48 0.09
CA ILE A 5 2.40 7.63 -1.05
C ILE A 5 1.91 8.31 -2.31
N ASP A 6 2.80 8.42 -3.28
CA ASP A 6 2.45 8.75 -4.65
C ASP A 6 1.92 7.48 -5.33
N ALA A 7 0.70 7.54 -5.86
CA ALA A 7 0.04 6.41 -6.51
C ALA A 7 0.21 6.43 -8.03
N GLY A 8 1.44 6.71 -8.52
CA GLY A 8 1.77 6.76 -9.95
C GLY A 8 1.45 5.47 -10.71
N GLY A 9 1.38 4.32 -10.01
CA GLY A 9 0.89 3.05 -10.54
C GLY A 9 -0.64 2.89 -10.54
N TYR A 10 -1.40 3.95 -10.27
CA TYR A 10 -2.87 3.94 -10.16
C TYR A 10 -3.38 2.94 -9.12
N GLY A 11 -2.64 2.77 -8.04
CA GLY A 11 -3.02 1.89 -6.95
C GLY A 11 -2.08 1.94 -5.75
N ILE A 12 -2.60 1.51 -4.61
CA ILE A 12 -1.83 1.28 -3.39
C ILE A 12 -1.96 -0.20 -3.04
N CYS A 13 -0.91 -0.79 -2.46
CA CYS A 13 -0.93 -2.17 -2.00
C CYS A 13 -0.42 -2.28 -0.57
N LEU A 14 -1.12 -3.09 0.25
CA LEU A 14 -0.74 -3.41 1.61
C LEU A 14 -0.33 -4.88 1.69
N PHE A 15 0.85 -5.17 2.25
CA PHE A 15 1.35 -6.54 2.42
C PHE A 15 2.46 -6.62 3.46
N SER A 16 2.74 -7.86 3.92
CA SER A 16 3.97 -8.20 4.65
C SER A 16 4.95 -8.89 3.69
N ALA A 17 6.21 -8.45 3.65
CA ALA A 17 7.17 -8.93 2.66
C ALA A 17 7.44 -10.43 2.80
N ASN A 18 7.53 -10.94 4.03
CA ASN A 18 7.69 -12.36 4.29
C ASN A 18 6.46 -13.18 3.89
N THR A 19 5.26 -12.69 4.20
CA THR A 19 4.01 -13.37 3.81
C THR A 19 3.93 -13.52 2.29
N LEU A 20 4.15 -12.42 1.55
CA LEU A 20 4.14 -12.45 0.08
C LEU A 20 5.22 -13.39 -0.47
N GLN A 21 6.45 -13.33 0.04
CA GLN A 21 7.54 -14.18 -0.43
C GLN A 21 7.28 -15.68 -0.17
N GLU A 22 6.75 -16.05 0.99
CA GLU A 22 6.41 -17.43 1.31
C GLU A 22 5.29 -17.95 0.42
N PHE A 23 4.27 -17.13 0.17
CA PHE A 23 3.22 -17.44 -0.80
C PHE A 23 3.80 -17.72 -2.19
N LEU A 24 4.64 -16.81 -2.73
CA LEU A 24 5.27 -16.98 -4.03
C LEU A 24 6.13 -18.26 -4.11
N LYS A 25 6.88 -18.57 -3.05
CA LYS A 25 7.67 -19.83 -2.96
C LYS A 25 6.78 -21.07 -2.96
N ARG A 26 5.72 -21.08 -2.14
CA ARG A 26 4.77 -22.21 -2.05
C ARG A 26 4.08 -22.47 -3.38
N GLU A 27 3.63 -21.42 -4.06
CA GLU A 27 2.99 -21.50 -5.38
C GLU A 27 4.01 -21.70 -6.53
N LYS A 28 5.31 -21.89 -6.21
CA LYS A 28 6.43 -22.09 -7.17
C LYS A 28 6.56 -20.96 -8.20
N ILE A 29 6.18 -19.74 -7.82
CA ILE A 29 6.25 -18.54 -8.66
C ILE A 29 7.68 -18.00 -8.61
N ARG A 30 8.35 -17.98 -9.76
CA ARG A 30 9.72 -17.44 -9.93
C ARG A 30 9.74 -16.08 -10.62
N LYS A 31 8.58 -15.60 -11.07
CA LYS A 31 8.47 -14.33 -11.78
C LYS A 31 8.51 -13.18 -10.75
N LYS A 32 9.33 -12.17 -11.02
CA LYS A 32 9.40 -10.96 -10.21
C LYS A 32 8.23 -9.99 -10.47
N LYS A 33 7.61 -10.09 -11.65
CA LYS A 33 6.46 -9.29 -12.07
C LYS A 33 5.17 -9.81 -11.43
N VAL A 34 5.03 -9.56 -10.14
CA VAL A 34 3.92 -10.08 -9.32
C VAL A 34 2.60 -9.42 -9.71
N LEU A 35 2.58 -8.10 -9.90
CA LEU A 35 1.37 -7.38 -10.30
C LEU A 35 0.81 -7.91 -11.61
N SER A 36 1.63 -7.96 -12.67
CA SER A 36 1.23 -8.49 -13.98
C SER A 36 0.78 -9.95 -13.91
N LEU A 37 1.36 -10.74 -13.02
CA LEU A 37 0.96 -12.14 -12.82
C LEU A 37 -0.45 -12.23 -12.21
N LEU A 38 -0.70 -11.45 -11.15
CA LEU A 38 -2.00 -11.44 -10.45
C LEU A 38 -3.12 -10.81 -11.30
N GLN A 39 -2.77 -9.90 -12.22
CA GLN A 39 -3.72 -9.36 -13.20
C GLN A 39 -4.16 -10.39 -14.25
N LYS A 40 -3.29 -11.36 -14.58
CA LYS A 40 -3.52 -12.37 -15.61
C LYS A 40 -4.05 -13.71 -15.05
N ASN A 41 -4.10 -13.87 -13.74
CA ASN A 41 -4.47 -15.12 -13.08
C ASN A 41 -5.41 -14.85 -11.90
N ASP A 42 -6.71 -14.79 -12.20
CA ASP A 42 -7.75 -14.50 -11.21
C ASP A 42 -7.79 -15.52 -10.07
N SER A 43 -7.58 -16.80 -10.35
CA SER A 43 -7.56 -17.84 -9.30
C SER A 43 -6.43 -17.62 -8.31
N LEU A 44 -5.24 -17.26 -8.81
CA LEU A 44 -4.10 -16.95 -7.96
C LEU A 44 -4.33 -15.65 -7.17
N TYR A 45 -4.91 -14.64 -7.82
CA TYR A 45 -5.27 -13.39 -7.16
C TYR A 45 -6.28 -13.65 -6.03
N LEU A 46 -7.38 -14.36 -6.28
CA LEU A 46 -8.36 -14.68 -5.24
C LEU A 46 -7.77 -15.50 -4.09
N LEU A 47 -6.79 -16.37 -4.38
CA LEU A 47 -6.07 -17.10 -3.35
C LEU A 47 -5.26 -16.15 -2.45
N THR A 48 -4.65 -15.09 -3.01
CA THR A 48 -3.96 -14.07 -2.19
C THR A 48 -4.92 -13.34 -1.26
N GLN A 49 -6.15 -13.04 -1.72
CA GLN A 49 -7.18 -12.41 -0.90
C GLN A 49 -7.67 -13.33 0.23
N LYS A 50 -7.94 -14.58 -0.11
CA LYS A 50 -8.39 -15.59 0.84
C LYS A 50 -7.39 -15.82 1.97
N GLU A 51 -6.11 -15.85 1.66
CA GLU A 51 -5.04 -16.10 2.62
C GLU A 51 -4.47 -14.83 3.27
N GLY A 52 -4.95 -13.66 2.88
CA GLY A 52 -4.49 -12.38 3.44
C GLY A 52 -3.05 -12.03 3.04
N VAL A 53 -2.61 -12.42 1.85
CA VAL A 53 -1.23 -12.20 1.38
C VAL A 53 -0.97 -10.74 1.06
N LEU A 54 -1.95 -10.08 0.42
CA LEU A 54 -1.91 -8.66 0.09
C LEU A 54 -3.32 -8.09 -0.09
N VAL A 55 -3.47 -6.79 0.13
CA VAL A 55 -4.72 -6.05 -0.13
C VAL A 55 -4.42 -4.88 -1.08
N PRO A 56 -4.82 -4.97 -2.35
CA PRO A 56 -4.67 -3.86 -3.28
C PRO A 56 -5.85 -2.87 -3.16
N LEU A 57 -5.57 -1.59 -3.35
CA LEU A 57 -6.54 -0.53 -3.62
C LEU A 57 -6.35 -0.12 -5.09
N PRO A 58 -7.03 -0.79 -6.03
CA PRO A 58 -6.83 -0.55 -7.46
C PRO A 58 -7.60 0.67 -7.95
N GLN A 59 -7.23 1.17 -9.15
CA GLN A 59 -8.00 2.17 -9.91
C GLN A 59 -8.20 3.49 -9.16
N ILE A 60 -7.21 3.91 -8.38
CA ILE A 60 -7.17 5.25 -7.79
C ILE A 60 -6.39 6.21 -8.70
N ASP A 61 -6.66 7.50 -8.60
CA ASP A 61 -5.97 8.50 -9.40
C ASP A 61 -4.48 8.60 -9.02
N ASP A 62 -3.67 9.06 -9.97
CA ASP A 62 -2.25 9.41 -9.79
C ASP A 62 -2.15 10.71 -8.96
N GLU A 63 -2.16 10.55 -7.65
CA GLU A 63 -2.14 11.61 -6.66
C GLU A 63 -1.29 11.22 -5.44
N ASN A 64 -0.90 12.21 -4.65
CA ASN A 64 -0.30 12.00 -3.34
C ASN A 64 -1.37 11.69 -2.29
N TYR A 65 -1.32 10.51 -1.71
CA TYR A 65 -2.23 10.09 -0.64
C TYR A 65 -1.56 10.15 0.73
N ALA A 66 -2.13 10.90 1.66
CA ALA A 66 -1.73 10.82 3.06
C ALA A 66 -2.06 9.42 3.60
N ILE A 67 -1.10 8.77 4.24
CA ILE A 67 -1.23 7.41 4.76
C ILE A 67 -1.16 7.43 6.27
N LYS A 68 -2.17 6.85 6.92
CA LYS A 68 -2.27 6.77 8.37
C LYS A 68 -2.68 5.38 8.83
N LEU A 69 -2.11 4.90 9.94
CA LEU A 69 -2.46 3.64 10.59
C LEU A 69 -2.94 3.88 12.02
N ALA A 70 -4.11 3.36 12.36
CA ALA A 70 -4.67 3.43 13.69
C ALA A 70 -3.70 2.88 14.75
N GLY A 71 -3.56 3.60 15.86
CA GLY A 71 -2.64 3.26 16.94
C GLY A 71 -1.19 3.71 16.72
N GLN A 72 -0.83 4.18 15.53
CA GLN A 72 0.51 4.74 15.25
C GLN A 72 0.44 6.19 14.74
N ASP A 73 -0.65 6.55 14.08
CA ASP A 73 -0.87 7.92 13.58
C ASP A 73 -2.17 8.50 14.16
N GLU A 74 -2.20 9.82 14.32
CA GLU A 74 -3.43 10.53 14.66
C GLU A 74 -4.44 10.45 13.50
N PRO A 75 -5.74 10.25 13.78
CA PRO A 75 -6.78 10.27 12.76
C PRO A 75 -6.79 11.57 11.95
N PHE A 76 -7.48 11.56 10.81
CA PHE A 76 -7.74 12.79 10.07
C PHE A 76 -8.61 13.75 10.88
N ASP A 77 -8.25 15.03 10.90
CA ASP A 77 -8.94 16.08 11.64
C ASP A 77 -10.23 16.57 10.92
N ASP A 78 -10.88 17.58 11.47
CA ASP A 78 -12.12 18.17 10.95
C ASP A 78 -11.96 18.90 9.59
N LYS A 79 -10.74 19.09 9.09
CA LYS A 79 -10.46 19.62 7.74
C LYS A 79 -10.65 18.57 6.65
N TRP A 80 -10.86 17.32 7.02
CA TRP A 80 -11.05 16.19 6.13
C TRP A 80 -12.49 15.69 6.18
N GLU A 81 -12.97 15.14 5.08
CA GLU A 81 -14.25 14.48 4.94
C GLU A 81 -14.04 13.03 4.56
N ARG A 82 -14.67 12.10 5.31
CA ARG A 82 -14.60 10.68 4.99
C ARG A 82 -15.57 10.38 3.83
N LYS A 83 -15.07 9.76 2.79
CA LYS A 83 -15.82 9.38 1.59
C LYS A 83 -16.18 7.90 1.56
N ILE A 84 -15.28 7.03 2.03
CA ILE A 84 -15.51 5.58 2.08
C ILE A 84 -15.16 4.99 3.45
N ASN A 85 -15.79 3.85 3.75
CA ASN A 85 -15.46 3.00 4.90
C ASN A 85 -15.73 1.53 4.52
N TYR A 86 -14.68 0.81 4.21
CA TYR A 86 -14.72 -0.61 3.86
C TYR A 86 -13.99 -1.43 4.91
N GLU A 87 -14.52 -2.60 5.29
CA GLU A 87 -14.01 -3.40 6.40
C GLU A 87 -13.90 -4.87 6.03
N GLY A 88 -13.02 -5.60 6.71
CA GLY A 88 -12.97 -7.07 6.68
C GLY A 88 -12.14 -7.66 5.55
N PHE A 89 -11.11 -6.98 5.06
CA PHE A 89 -10.13 -7.56 4.15
C PHE A 89 -9.09 -8.37 4.94
N ASN A 90 -8.83 -9.59 4.53
CA ASN A 90 -7.84 -10.44 5.18
C ASN A 90 -6.42 -9.93 4.95
N LEU A 91 -5.61 -9.89 6.01
CA LEU A 91 -4.19 -9.51 5.92
C LEU A 91 -3.37 -10.27 6.96
N GLU A 92 -2.41 -11.10 6.51
CA GLU A 92 -1.47 -11.80 7.38
C GLU A 92 -0.13 -11.05 7.40
N ILE A 93 0.32 -10.70 8.59
CA ILE A 93 1.57 -9.95 8.82
C ILE A 93 2.57 -10.85 9.52
N LYS A 94 3.81 -10.88 9.03
CA LYS A 94 4.92 -11.66 9.61
C LYS A 94 6.12 -10.79 10.02
N ASP A 95 6.36 -9.68 9.33
CA ASP A 95 7.56 -8.84 9.49
C ASP A 95 7.28 -7.34 9.39
N GLY A 96 6.07 -6.94 9.83
CA GLY A 96 5.55 -5.59 9.71
C GLY A 96 4.72 -5.39 8.44
N LEU A 97 4.05 -4.25 8.36
CA LEU A 97 3.13 -3.88 7.28
C LEU A 97 3.79 -2.87 6.34
N TRP A 98 3.98 -3.24 5.09
CA TRP A 98 4.32 -2.33 4.02
C TRP A 98 3.06 -1.81 3.33
N ILE A 99 3.02 -0.50 3.12
CA ILE A 99 2.04 0.21 2.30
C ILE A 99 2.82 0.86 1.17
N THR A 100 2.50 0.51 -0.08
CA THR A 100 3.33 0.90 -1.24
C THR A 100 2.46 1.38 -2.39
N ASP A 101 3.04 2.17 -3.28
CA ASP A 101 2.55 2.26 -4.65
C ASP A 101 2.49 0.85 -5.24
N ILE A 102 1.41 0.52 -5.94
CA ILE A 102 1.16 -0.84 -6.46
C ILE A 102 2.23 -1.28 -7.46
N ASP A 103 2.85 -0.35 -8.18
CA ASP A 103 3.94 -0.64 -9.11
C ASP A 103 5.20 -1.19 -8.44
N GLN A 104 5.34 -1.01 -7.12
CA GLN A 104 6.44 -1.62 -6.37
C GLN A 104 6.38 -3.16 -6.32
N LEU A 105 5.27 -3.76 -6.77
CA LEU A 105 5.15 -5.20 -7.00
C LEU A 105 5.68 -5.64 -8.38
N GLU A 106 6.24 -4.69 -9.18
CA GLU A 106 6.69 -4.94 -10.54
C GLU A 106 8.05 -4.29 -10.85
N PRO A 107 9.20 -4.84 -10.47
CA PRO A 107 9.42 -6.17 -9.91
C PRO A 107 9.35 -6.22 -8.37
N PHE A 108 8.81 -7.31 -7.82
CA PHE A 108 8.93 -7.59 -6.39
C PHE A 108 10.24 -8.30 -6.07
N GLU A 109 11.03 -7.71 -5.20
CA GLU A 109 12.28 -8.28 -4.65
C GLU A 109 12.26 -8.22 -3.12
N GLN A 110 12.08 -9.37 -2.47
CA GLN A 110 11.98 -9.45 -1.00
C GLN A 110 13.14 -8.75 -0.29
N LEU A 111 14.37 -8.94 -0.76
CA LEU A 111 15.57 -8.37 -0.12
C LEU A 111 15.52 -6.84 -0.02
N GLU A 112 14.83 -6.20 -0.96
CA GLU A 112 14.68 -4.76 -0.90
C GLU A 112 13.79 -4.29 0.26
N TYR A 113 12.89 -5.15 0.77
CA TYR A 113 12.01 -4.87 1.91
C TYR A 113 12.65 -5.21 3.26
N HIS A 114 13.90 -5.74 3.26
CA HIS A 114 14.68 -6.10 4.43
C HIS A 114 15.98 -5.28 4.54
N ALA A 115 15.96 -4.03 4.10
CA ALA A 115 17.10 -3.15 4.28
C ALA A 115 17.44 -3.02 5.78
N GLU A 116 18.67 -3.36 6.18
CA GLU A 116 19.13 -3.23 7.57
C GLU A 116 19.55 -1.79 7.90
N LYS A 117 19.94 -1.03 6.87
CA LYS A 117 20.46 0.33 7.00
C LYS A 117 19.87 1.25 5.93
N ALA A 118 19.87 2.53 6.23
CA ALA A 118 19.54 3.55 5.27
C ALA A 118 20.62 3.63 4.17
N GLU A 119 20.18 3.74 2.92
CA GLU A 119 21.03 3.80 1.74
C GLU A 119 20.49 4.81 0.73
N PHE A 120 21.40 5.60 0.16
CA PHE A 120 21.14 6.47 -0.99
C PHE A 120 21.77 5.86 -2.23
N TYR A 121 21.05 5.87 -3.34
CA TYR A 121 21.56 5.42 -4.63
C TYR A 121 20.94 6.22 -5.77
N THR A 122 21.57 6.19 -6.95
CA THR A 122 21.08 6.89 -8.14
C THR A 122 20.74 5.91 -9.23
N THR A 123 19.71 6.22 -10.03
CA THR A 123 19.29 5.38 -11.15
C THR A 123 19.42 6.09 -12.49
N PRO A 124 20.02 5.42 -13.53
CA PRO A 124 20.00 5.92 -14.90
C PRO A 124 18.56 5.94 -15.46
N PRO A 125 18.28 6.74 -16.50
CA PRO A 125 19.20 7.64 -17.19
C PRO A 125 19.33 9.03 -16.59
N PHE A 126 18.43 9.41 -15.65
CA PHE A 126 18.31 10.79 -15.17
C PHE A 126 19.10 11.05 -13.88
N GLY A 127 19.73 10.03 -13.30
CA GLY A 127 20.48 10.16 -12.06
C GLY A 127 19.61 10.56 -10.86
N LEU A 128 18.33 10.15 -10.86
CA LEU A 128 17.44 10.44 -9.74
C LEU A 128 18.00 9.86 -8.45
N GLU A 129 17.98 10.65 -7.41
CA GLU A 129 18.35 10.24 -6.07
C GLU A 129 17.23 9.42 -5.47
N HIS A 130 17.56 8.21 -5.02
CA HIS A 130 16.66 7.29 -4.32
C HIS A 130 17.16 7.05 -2.91
N TYR A 131 16.22 6.80 -2.02
CA TYR A 131 16.47 6.42 -0.65
C TYR A 131 15.68 5.16 -0.31
N ARG A 132 16.31 4.25 0.40
CA ARG A 132 15.65 3.14 1.07
C ARG A 132 16.15 2.98 2.48
N SER A 133 15.27 2.62 3.37
CA SER A 133 15.56 2.31 4.75
C SER A 133 14.70 1.14 5.24
N PRO A 134 14.89 0.68 6.50
CA PRO A 134 13.98 -0.29 7.10
C PRO A 134 12.51 0.14 7.14
N GLN A 135 12.22 1.45 7.08
CA GLN A 135 10.89 2.01 7.29
C GLN A 135 10.25 2.66 6.06
N GLU A 136 11.06 3.05 5.07
CA GLU A 136 10.52 3.82 3.95
C GLU A 136 11.39 3.75 2.70
N ARG A 137 10.75 4.06 1.57
CA ARG A 137 11.40 4.27 0.28
C ARG A 137 10.85 5.50 -0.38
N TRP A 138 11.72 6.26 -0.99
CA TRP A 138 11.35 7.42 -1.77
C TRP A 138 12.41 7.73 -2.84
N TYR A 139 12.04 8.54 -3.79
CA TYR A 139 12.97 9.15 -4.73
C TYR A 139 12.77 10.66 -4.79
N LYS A 140 13.80 11.35 -5.25
CA LYS A 140 13.79 12.79 -5.43
C LYS A 140 13.58 13.11 -6.89
N THR A 141 12.58 13.91 -7.20
CA THR A 141 12.29 14.35 -8.56
C THR A 141 13.33 15.38 -9.04
N LEU A 142 13.35 15.66 -10.33
CA LEU A 142 14.21 16.72 -10.91
C LEU A 142 13.91 18.12 -10.32
N ASN A 143 12.71 18.32 -9.79
CA ASN A 143 12.28 19.55 -9.12
C ASN A 143 12.51 19.52 -7.61
N GLU A 144 13.37 18.65 -7.12
CA GLU A 144 13.73 18.50 -5.70
C GLU A 144 12.57 18.02 -4.78
N HIS A 145 11.43 17.58 -5.30
CA HIS A 145 10.34 17.01 -4.51
C HIS A 145 10.63 15.56 -4.13
N ILE A 146 10.33 15.21 -2.87
CA ILE A 146 10.41 13.82 -2.39
C ILE A 146 9.09 13.13 -2.68
N VAL A 147 9.18 11.97 -3.34
CA VAL A 147 8.07 11.11 -3.70
C VAL A 147 8.23 9.77 -2.97
N TYR A 148 7.36 9.51 -2.01
CA TYR A 148 7.37 8.25 -1.26
C TYR A 148 6.67 7.15 -2.06
N THR A 149 7.37 6.04 -2.23
CA THR A 149 6.84 4.86 -2.95
C THR A 149 6.49 3.71 -2.00
N ALA A 150 7.02 3.72 -0.78
CA ALA A 150 6.72 2.70 0.23
C ALA A 150 6.95 3.23 1.65
N ILE A 151 6.07 2.83 2.57
CA ILE A 151 6.15 3.13 4.00
C ILE A 151 5.92 1.83 4.77
N LYS A 152 6.75 1.56 5.79
CA LYS A 152 6.59 0.43 6.71
C LYS A 152 6.02 0.91 8.04
N TYR A 153 5.09 0.13 8.57
CA TYR A 153 4.57 0.23 9.93
C TYR A 153 4.98 -1.00 10.75
N ASP A 154 5.36 -0.76 11.99
CA ASP A 154 5.69 -1.83 12.94
C ASP A 154 4.38 -2.42 13.47
N VAL A 155 3.93 -3.48 12.82
CA VAL A 155 2.74 -4.24 13.22
C VAL A 155 3.19 -5.63 13.66
N PRO A 156 2.74 -6.12 14.83
CA PRO A 156 3.04 -7.48 15.30
C PRO A 156 2.62 -8.55 14.29
N ALA A 157 3.36 -9.67 14.28
CA ALA A 157 2.97 -10.82 13.46
C ALA A 157 1.59 -11.36 13.90
N GLY A 158 0.74 -11.67 12.92
CA GLY A 158 -0.62 -12.15 13.18
C GLY A 158 -1.50 -12.08 11.95
N LYS A 159 -2.76 -12.51 12.13
CA LYS A 159 -3.82 -12.35 11.15
C LYS A 159 -4.73 -11.19 11.56
N TYR A 160 -5.10 -10.39 10.60
CA TYR A 160 -5.90 -9.20 10.83
C TYR A 160 -7.02 -9.07 9.79
N LEU A 161 -8.14 -8.51 10.23
CA LEU A 161 -9.12 -7.91 9.33
C LEU A 161 -8.78 -6.42 9.19
N LEU A 162 -8.44 -6.03 7.97
CA LEU A 162 -8.13 -4.65 7.61
C LEU A 162 -9.42 -3.89 7.32
N SER A 163 -9.53 -2.68 7.88
CA SER A 163 -10.52 -1.67 7.52
C SER A 163 -9.85 -0.49 6.83
N ILE A 164 -10.49 0.05 5.81
CA ILE A 164 -9.99 1.09 4.92
C ILE A 164 -10.97 2.25 4.91
N GLN A 165 -10.53 3.41 5.37
CA GLN A 165 -11.32 4.64 5.29
C GLN A 165 -10.61 5.62 4.37
N GLY A 166 -11.33 6.15 3.39
CA GLY A 166 -10.80 7.16 2.48
C GLY A 166 -11.31 8.56 2.83
N TYR A 167 -10.41 9.52 2.79
CA TYR A 167 -10.65 10.92 3.16
C TYR A 167 -10.21 11.89 2.07
N VAL A 168 -10.97 12.97 1.92
CA VAL A 168 -10.64 14.08 1.02
C VAL A 168 -10.65 15.38 1.82
N ARG A 169 -9.70 16.30 1.55
CA ARG A 169 -9.70 17.62 2.19
C ARG A 169 -10.91 18.43 1.75
N LYS A 170 -11.58 19.06 2.72
CA LYS A 170 -12.70 20.01 2.48
C LYS A 170 -12.25 21.25 1.69
N LYS A 171 -10.97 21.63 1.83
CA LYS A 171 -10.34 22.71 1.09
C LYS A 171 -9.01 22.21 0.55
N SER A 172 -8.88 22.18 -0.77
CA SER A 172 -7.65 21.76 -1.44
C SER A 172 -6.48 22.71 -1.12
N LEU A 173 -5.30 22.11 -0.99
CA LEU A 173 -4.02 22.78 -0.80
C LEU A 173 -3.16 22.57 -2.05
N GLU A 174 -2.11 23.37 -2.19
CA GLU A 174 -1.17 23.26 -3.31
C GLU A 174 -0.27 22.03 -3.17
N ASN A 175 0.11 21.45 -4.32
CA ASN A 175 1.11 20.37 -4.37
C ASN A 175 2.43 20.81 -3.72
N PRO A 176 3.17 19.91 -3.04
CA PRO A 176 2.94 18.46 -2.92
C PRO A 176 2.07 18.03 -1.72
N THR A 177 1.34 18.95 -1.08
CA THR A 177 0.50 18.61 0.08
C THR A 177 -0.64 17.68 -0.34
N PRO A 178 -0.82 16.51 0.29
CA PRO A 178 -1.88 15.58 -0.11
C PRO A 178 -3.27 16.15 0.19
N ASN A 179 -4.17 16.03 -0.79
CA ASN A 179 -5.58 16.42 -0.69
C ASN A 179 -6.53 15.24 -0.50
N CYS A 180 -6.00 14.05 -0.56
CA CYS A 180 -6.68 12.79 -0.31
C CYS A 180 -5.82 11.89 0.57
N GLY A 181 -6.40 10.90 1.20
CA GLY A 181 -5.65 9.99 2.05
C GLY A 181 -6.47 8.81 2.56
N PHE A 182 -5.75 7.81 3.06
CA PHE A 182 -6.34 6.61 3.63
C PHE A 182 -5.95 6.45 5.09
N PHE A 183 -6.94 6.08 5.90
CA PHE A 183 -6.76 5.67 7.29
C PHE A 183 -7.08 4.18 7.38
N PHE A 184 -6.08 3.42 7.79
CA PHE A 184 -6.16 1.99 7.94
C PHE A 184 -6.31 1.61 9.41
N SER A 185 -7.11 0.57 9.70
CA SER A 185 -7.15 -0.04 11.02
C SER A 185 -7.13 -1.56 10.92
N LEU A 186 -6.54 -2.20 11.92
CA LEU A 186 -6.29 -3.63 11.96
C LEU A 186 -6.98 -4.22 13.19
N THR A 187 -7.85 -5.21 12.98
CA THR A 187 -8.46 -6.01 14.05
C THR A 187 -7.86 -7.40 14.03
N ALA A 188 -7.15 -7.79 15.09
CA ALA A 188 -6.55 -9.11 15.18
C ALA A 188 -7.61 -10.22 15.23
N VAL A 189 -7.35 -11.32 14.52
CA VAL A 189 -8.22 -12.51 14.48
C VAL A 189 -7.38 -13.78 14.53
N ASP A 190 -7.92 -14.87 15.02
CA ASP A 190 -7.22 -16.16 15.04
C ASP A 190 -7.24 -16.83 13.66
N THR A 191 -8.36 -16.71 12.94
CA THR A 191 -8.60 -17.34 11.64
C THR A 191 -9.39 -16.40 10.72
N PHE A 192 -9.23 -16.59 9.41
CA PHE A 192 -10.09 -15.94 8.42
C PHE A 192 -11.33 -16.78 8.14
N GLU A 193 -12.52 -16.23 8.35
CA GLU A 193 -13.82 -16.91 8.12
C GLU A 193 -14.37 -16.72 6.70
N GLY A 194 -13.65 -16.06 5.84
CA GLY A 194 -14.03 -15.72 4.47
C GLY A 194 -13.02 -14.74 3.90
N PHE A 195 -13.37 -14.10 2.79
CA PHE A 195 -12.55 -13.02 2.26
C PHE A 195 -13.41 -12.04 1.45
N LYS A 196 -12.90 -10.83 1.30
CA LYS A 196 -13.43 -9.79 0.41
C LYS A 196 -12.47 -9.59 -0.74
N ASN A 197 -13.01 -9.30 -1.93
CA ASN A 197 -12.23 -9.07 -3.12
C ASN A 197 -12.21 -7.56 -3.46
N PRO A 198 -11.10 -6.84 -3.25
CA PRO A 198 -11.02 -5.41 -3.54
C PRO A 198 -11.26 -5.03 -5.02
N ARG A 199 -11.22 -6.03 -5.95
CA ARG A 199 -11.51 -5.81 -7.37
C ARG A 199 -12.99 -5.94 -7.74
N GLU A 200 -13.88 -6.23 -6.80
CA GLU A 200 -15.33 -6.22 -7.02
C GLU A 200 -15.81 -4.77 -7.14
N ALA A 201 -15.84 -4.27 -8.37
CA ALA A 201 -16.15 -2.86 -8.64
C ALA A 201 -17.59 -2.45 -8.24
N ASP A 202 -18.51 -3.40 -8.14
CA ASP A 202 -19.87 -3.15 -7.65
C ASP A 202 -19.92 -2.92 -6.14
N ASP A 203 -18.92 -3.44 -5.39
CA ASP A 203 -18.86 -3.37 -3.93
C ASP A 203 -17.84 -2.31 -3.43
N TYR A 204 -16.76 -2.07 -4.19
CA TYR A 204 -15.63 -1.25 -3.76
C TYR A 204 -15.19 -0.27 -4.83
N ASP A 205 -15.24 1.02 -4.49
CA ASP A 205 -14.59 2.09 -5.24
C ASP A 205 -13.59 2.80 -4.31
N PHE A 206 -12.30 2.70 -4.63
CA PHE A 206 -11.23 3.36 -3.87
C PHE A 206 -10.83 4.71 -4.45
N ASN A 207 -11.39 5.11 -5.59
CA ASN A 207 -11.08 6.41 -6.22
C ASN A 207 -11.80 7.57 -5.51
N ILE A 208 -11.36 7.89 -4.30
CA ILE A 208 -11.95 8.94 -3.46
C ILE A 208 -11.82 10.35 -4.04
N THR A 209 -10.91 10.57 -4.98
CA THR A 209 -10.72 11.87 -5.62
C THR A 209 -11.89 12.22 -6.54
N SER A 210 -12.54 11.22 -7.12
CA SER A 210 -13.73 11.37 -7.96
C SER A 210 -15.01 11.68 -7.14
N MET A 211 -14.97 11.48 -5.82
CA MET A 211 -16.11 11.64 -4.90
C MET A 211 -16.20 13.06 -4.28
N LYS A 212 -15.68 14.07 -4.96
CA LYS A 212 -15.68 15.47 -4.51
C LYS A 212 -17.06 16.08 -4.49
#